data_2d737a170e21f94436a4bc132d8fc8c0
#
_entry.id   2d737a170e21f94436a4bc132d8fc8c0
#
_cell.length_a   1.000
_cell.length_b   1.000
_cell.length_c   1.000
_cell.angle_alpha   90.00
_cell.angle_beta   90.00
_cell.angle_gamma   90.00
#
_symmetry.space_group_name_H-M   'P 1'
#
loop_
_entity.id
_entity.type
_entity.pdbx_description
1 polymer ?
#
loop_
_entity_poly.entity_id
_entity_poly.type
_entity_poly.pdbx_seq_one_letter_code
_entity_poly.pdbx_strand_id
1 'polypeptide(L)'
;MELLQAMQVFAKLAELGSFTKVAEALQAGRPHVTRTIQELEASLGVRLFQRTTRKVKLTAEGERYYERVKEILASIAQSSSMFDRSGATLRGRLRIDIPSAFSQYSFMESLRRFTEVFPELELVLGVSDRTVDLVAEGIDCVLRIGDLPDSSMVAREIGTAIMVTCASPAYLHACGAPSTLHDLKGHRCVSFLSGQSNRPLPWHFSVDGQDHPHAPQGGIAVNESNAYVQCAVAGFGIVQAPGIAVETFLASGELAEVLEGHRPRPRLVSVLYPSRTHLAPQVDAFVDWLKEHFPVLHPKWFIAH
;
A
#
# COMPACT_ATOMS: atom_id res chain seq x y z
N MET A 1 2.68 27.81 -29.44
CA MET A 1 3.00 27.26 -28.09
C MET A 1 2.88 25.74 -28.15
N GLU A 2 3.92 24.99 -27.81
CA GLU A 2 3.79 23.55 -27.64
C GLU A 2 2.99 23.26 -26.36
N LEU A 3 1.83 22.67 -26.48
CA LEU A 3 0.91 22.44 -25.36
C LEU A 3 1.57 21.64 -24.23
N LEU A 4 2.39 20.65 -24.58
CA LEU A 4 3.12 19.85 -23.61
C LEU A 4 4.07 20.69 -22.76
N GLN A 5 4.85 21.57 -23.37
CA GLN A 5 5.76 22.47 -22.66
C GLN A 5 4.98 23.41 -21.73
N ALA A 6 3.83 23.91 -22.20
CA ALA A 6 2.98 24.76 -21.37
C ALA A 6 2.43 24.02 -20.15
N MET A 7 2.02 22.74 -20.30
CA MET A 7 1.59 21.87 -19.20
C MET A 7 2.73 21.62 -18.19
N GLN A 8 3.96 21.39 -18.65
CA GLN A 8 5.12 21.22 -17.76
C GLN A 8 5.42 22.49 -16.96
N VAL A 9 5.41 23.66 -17.61
CA VAL A 9 5.60 24.96 -16.95
C VAL A 9 4.49 25.22 -15.93
N PHE A 10 3.25 24.90 -16.28
CA PHE A 10 2.09 25.05 -15.41
C PHE A 10 2.19 24.16 -14.16
N ALA A 11 2.47 22.86 -14.34
CA ALA A 11 2.64 21.93 -13.23
C ALA A 11 3.76 22.39 -12.28
N LYS A 12 4.89 22.80 -12.85
CA LYS A 12 6.02 23.29 -12.05
C LYS A 12 5.70 24.58 -11.28
N LEU A 13 4.87 25.45 -11.85
CA LEU A 13 4.42 26.66 -11.15
C LEU A 13 3.44 26.35 -10.03
N ALA A 14 2.57 25.36 -10.21
CA ALA A 14 1.68 24.88 -9.17
C ALA A 14 2.46 24.31 -7.96
N GLU A 15 3.52 23.54 -8.22
CA GLU A 15 4.39 22.96 -7.18
C GLU A 15 5.22 24.03 -6.43
N LEU A 16 5.89 24.91 -7.15
CA LEU A 16 6.87 25.84 -6.57
C LEU A 16 6.26 27.17 -6.10
N GLY A 17 5.05 27.51 -6.55
CA GLY A 17 4.32 28.74 -6.17
C GLY A 17 5.05 30.06 -6.52
N SER A 18 6.06 30.01 -7.41
CA SER A 18 6.92 31.16 -7.73
C SER A 18 7.43 31.12 -9.17
N PHE A 19 7.10 32.16 -9.95
CA PHE A 19 7.60 32.31 -11.32
C PHE A 19 9.13 32.35 -11.40
N THR A 20 9.80 32.94 -10.42
CA THR A 20 11.26 33.01 -10.36
C THR A 20 11.87 31.63 -10.15
N LYS A 21 11.36 30.85 -9.17
CA LYS A 21 11.84 29.49 -8.91
C LYS A 21 11.61 28.56 -10.11
N VAL A 22 10.49 28.72 -10.81
CA VAL A 22 10.21 27.94 -12.03
C VAL A 22 11.19 28.33 -13.15
N ALA A 23 11.48 29.62 -13.34
CA ALA A 23 12.43 30.07 -14.33
C ALA A 23 13.83 29.50 -14.08
N GLU A 24 14.28 29.51 -12.83
CA GLU A 24 15.55 28.90 -12.40
C GLU A 24 15.56 27.36 -12.64
N ALA A 25 14.50 26.65 -12.20
CA ALA A 25 14.40 25.21 -12.34
C ALA A 25 14.35 24.73 -13.81
N LEU A 26 13.78 25.56 -14.71
CA LEU A 26 13.68 25.24 -16.13
C LEU A 26 14.80 25.90 -16.97
N GLN A 27 15.75 26.56 -16.34
CA GLN A 27 16.82 27.32 -17.01
C GLN A 27 16.28 28.29 -18.09
N ALA A 28 15.12 28.90 -17.82
CA ALA A 28 14.39 29.77 -18.74
C ALA A 28 14.27 31.19 -18.16
N GLY A 29 14.03 32.18 -19.03
CA GLY A 29 13.77 33.52 -18.56
C GLY A 29 12.40 33.65 -17.88
N ARG A 30 12.29 34.40 -16.77
CA ARG A 30 11.01 34.66 -16.10
C ARG A 30 9.92 35.23 -17.04
N PRO A 31 10.23 36.13 -18.03
CA PRO A 31 9.25 36.57 -19.03
C PRO A 31 8.68 35.42 -19.85
N HIS A 32 9.50 34.41 -20.18
CA HIS A 32 9.05 33.21 -20.92
C HIS A 32 8.03 32.41 -20.11
N VAL A 33 8.34 32.11 -18.84
CA VAL A 33 7.40 31.37 -17.94
C VAL A 33 6.07 32.14 -17.83
N THR A 34 6.14 33.45 -17.64
CA THR A 34 4.93 34.29 -17.52
C THR A 34 4.09 34.25 -18.79
N ARG A 35 4.72 34.39 -19.96
CA ARG A 35 4.06 34.35 -21.26
C ARG A 35 3.43 33.00 -21.53
N THR A 36 4.12 31.89 -21.25
CA THR A 36 3.63 30.54 -21.43
C THR A 36 2.35 30.32 -20.63
N ILE A 37 2.30 30.74 -19.35
CA ILE A 37 1.10 30.61 -18.53
C ILE A 37 -0.04 31.49 -19.06
N GLN A 38 0.24 32.72 -19.50
CA GLN A 38 -0.80 33.60 -20.07
C GLN A 38 -1.40 33.02 -21.35
N GLU A 39 -0.56 32.48 -22.24
CA GLU A 39 -1.02 31.84 -23.48
C GLU A 39 -1.83 30.57 -23.18
N LEU A 40 -1.46 29.77 -22.15
CA LEU A 40 -2.20 28.62 -21.70
C LEU A 40 -3.58 29.03 -21.16
N GLU A 41 -3.65 30.01 -20.25
CA GLU A 41 -4.91 30.52 -19.71
C GLU A 41 -5.81 31.08 -20.82
N ALA A 42 -5.23 31.80 -21.79
CA ALA A 42 -5.97 32.32 -22.93
C ALA A 42 -6.52 31.23 -23.84
N SER A 43 -5.76 30.16 -24.08
CA SER A 43 -6.21 29.02 -24.90
C SER A 43 -7.33 28.22 -24.24
N LEU A 44 -7.35 28.15 -22.90
CA LEU A 44 -8.37 27.46 -22.12
C LEU A 44 -9.59 28.35 -21.78
N GLY A 45 -9.46 29.65 -21.97
CA GLY A 45 -10.51 30.64 -21.66
C GLY A 45 -10.78 30.82 -20.15
N VAL A 46 -9.88 30.32 -19.30
CA VAL A 46 -10.02 30.38 -17.83
C VAL A 46 -8.70 30.77 -17.17
N ARG A 47 -8.77 31.38 -15.99
CA ARG A 47 -7.59 31.63 -15.18
C ARG A 47 -7.29 30.43 -14.31
N LEU A 48 -6.03 29.98 -14.38
CA LEU A 48 -5.53 28.84 -13.60
C LEU A 48 -4.85 29.28 -12.31
N PHE A 49 -4.34 30.54 -12.27
CA PHE A 49 -3.69 31.10 -11.08
C PHE A 49 -4.32 32.39 -10.62
N GLN A 50 -4.48 32.51 -9.31
CA GLN A 50 -4.73 33.79 -8.63
C GLN A 50 -3.36 34.42 -8.29
N ARG A 51 -3.16 35.67 -8.75
CA ARG A 51 -1.94 36.44 -8.50
C ARG A 51 -2.23 37.45 -7.40
N THR A 52 -1.57 37.33 -6.28
CA THR A 52 -1.42 38.41 -5.31
C THR A 52 0.03 38.91 -5.38
N THR A 53 0.28 40.09 -4.87
CA THR A 53 1.65 40.69 -4.87
C THR A 53 2.68 39.84 -4.10
N ARG A 54 2.24 38.85 -3.31
CA ARG A 54 3.13 38.03 -2.46
C ARG A 54 3.02 36.52 -2.69
N LYS A 55 1.96 35.99 -3.35
CA LYS A 55 1.79 34.54 -3.54
C LYS A 55 1.07 34.22 -4.85
N VAL A 56 1.46 33.12 -5.45
CA VAL A 56 0.78 32.49 -6.59
C VAL A 56 0.05 31.25 -6.04
N LYS A 57 -1.27 31.19 -6.24
CA LYS A 57 -2.11 30.05 -5.85
C LYS A 57 -2.97 29.60 -7.01
N LEU A 58 -3.30 28.33 -7.08
CA LEU A 58 -4.26 27.81 -8.05
C LEU A 58 -5.66 28.40 -7.80
N THR A 59 -6.42 28.56 -8.87
CA THR A 59 -7.88 28.74 -8.82
C THR A 59 -8.55 27.35 -8.71
N ALA A 60 -9.86 27.28 -8.48
CA ALA A 60 -10.61 26.01 -8.51
C ALA A 60 -10.49 25.31 -9.89
N GLU A 61 -10.49 26.11 -10.98
CA GLU A 61 -10.23 25.62 -12.34
C GLU A 61 -8.78 25.14 -12.47
N GLY A 62 -7.83 25.88 -11.87
CA GLY A 62 -6.41 25.51 -11.82
C GLY A 62 -6.15 24.21 -11.11
N GLU A 63 -6.83 23.95 -9.99
CA GLU A 63 -6.71 22.68 -9.24
C GLU A 63 -7.20 21.49 -10.07
N ARG A 64 -8.39 21.61 -10.68
CA ARG A 64 -8.92 20.58 -11.58
C ARG A 64 -8.03 20.32 -12.80
N TYR A 65 -7.49 21.39 -13.39
CA TYR A 65 -6.58 21.28 -14.52
C TYR A 65 -5.23 20.67 -14.10
N TYR A 66 -4.74 20.97 -12.88
CA TYR A 66 -3.49 20.43 -12.34
C TYR A 66 -3.55 18.91 -12.20
N GLU A 67 -4.62 18.38 -11.63
CA GLU A 67 -4.78 16.92 -11.53
C GLU A 67 -4.76 16.27 -12.93
N ARG A 68 -5.46 16.85 -13.91
CA ARG A 68 -5.47 16.32 -15.27
C ARG A 68 -4.11 16.42 -15.98
N VAL A 69 -3.39 17.52 -15.76
CA VAL A 69 -2.04 17.71 -16.31
C VAL A 69 -1.05 16.70 -15.74
N LYS A 70 -1.13 16.39 -14.45
CA LYS A 70 -0.29 15.35 -13.85
C LYS A 70 -0.49 14.00 -14.53
N GLU A 71 -1.74 13.60 -14.77
CA GLU A 71 -2.06 12.35 -15.47
C GLU A 71 -1.49 12.31 -16.89
N ILE A 72 -1.63 13.41 -17.63
CA ILE A 72 -1.13 13.53 -19.02
C ILE A 72 0.40 13.44 -19.05
N LEU A 73 1.09 14.19 -18.19
CA LEU A 73 2.55 14.18 -18.12
C LEU A 73 3.10 12.80 -17.71
N ALA A 74 2.43 12.11 -16.77
CA ALA A 74 2.75 10.74 -16.40
C ALA A 74 2.58 9.77 -17.58
N SER A 75 1.50 9.91 -18.35
CA SER A 75 1.23 9.08 -19.54
C SER A 75 2.29 9.27 -20.63
N ILE A 76 2.77 10.50 -20.84
CA ILE A 76 3.83 10.79 -21.80
C ILE A 76 5.16 10.19 -21.34
N ALA A 77 5.49 10.34 -20.06
CA ALA A 77 6.68 9.71 -19.49
C ALA A 77 6.66 8.19 -19.66
N GLN A 78 5.50 7.56 -19.42
CA GLN A 78 5.29 6.13 -19.64
C GLN A 78 5.45 5.72 -21.11
N SER A 79 4.90 6.51 -22.05
CA SER A 79 5.04 6.23 -23.49
C SER A 79 6.49 6.27 -23.94
N SER A 80 7.30 7.15 -23.35
CA SER A 80 8.74 7.21 -23.62
C SER A 80 9.51 6.02 -23.04
N SER A 81 9.08 5.51 -21.88
CA SER A 81 9.71 4.35 -21.22
C SER A 81 9.35 3.00 -21.85
N MET A 82 8.25 2.90 -22.61
CA MET A 82 7.87 1.66 -23.32
C MET A 82 8.91 1.19 -24.34
N PHE A 83 9.77 2.09 -24.85
CA PHE A 83 10.81 1.76 -25.82
C PHE A 83 12.20 1.53 -25.19
N ASP A 84 12.33 1.81 -23.88
CA ASP A 84 13.59 1.74 -23.16
C ASP A 84 13.62 0.48 -22.26
N ARG A 85 13.50 -0.70 -22.89
CA ARG A 85 13.57 -2.02 -22.22
C ARG A 85 14.97 -2.40 -21.72
N SER A 86 15.96 -1.56 -21.91
CA SER A 86 17.34 -1.76 -21.44
C SER A 86 17.74 -0.67 -20.46
N GLY A 87 17.37 -0.83 -19.15
CA GLY A 87 17.97 -0.04 -18.08
C GLY A 87 17.39 1.35 -17.86
N ALA A 88 16.09 1.58 -18.13
CA ALA A 88 15.44 2.85 -17.81
C ALA A 88 15.53 3.10 -16.30
N THR A 89 16.33 4.08 -15.92
CA THR A 89 16.44 4.56 -14.55
C THR A 89 15.08 5.15 -14.14
N LEU A 90 14.30 4.40 -13.37
CA LEU A 90 13.07 4.94 -12.77
C LEU A 90 13.47 6.11 -11.87
N ARG A 91 12.80 7.25 -12.07
CA ARG A 91 13.10 8.51 -11.36
C ARG A 91 11.84 9.04 -10.70
N GLY A 92 12.04 9.88 -9.68
CA GLY A 92 10.95 10.53 -8.99
C GLY A 92 10.64 9.88 -7.66
N ARG A 93 9.36 9.85 -7.28
CA ARG A 93 8.91 9.41 -5.97
C ARG A 93 7.88 8.30 -6.11
N LEU A 94 8.01 7.24 -5.31
CA LEU A 94 7.01 6.19 -5.15
C LEU A 94 6.57 6.17 -3.69
N ARG A 95 5.30 6.47 -3.45
CA ARG A 95 4.70 6.43 -2.12
C ARG A 95 3.79 5.21 -2.00
N ILE A 96 4.19 4.27 -1.14
CA ILE A 96 3.47 3.03 -0.89
C ILE A 96 2.98 2.98 0.56
N ASP A 97 1.87 2.29 0.79
CA ASP A 97 1.40 1.97 2.13
C ASP A 97 1.21 0.45 2.26
N ILE A 98 1.69 -0.12 3.35
CA ILE A 98 1.63 -1.56 3.62
C ILE A 98 0.98 -1.84 4.97
N PRO A 99 0.33 -3.01 5.16
CA PRO A 99 -0.08 -3.46 6.47
C PRO A 99 1.12 -3.68 7.40
N SER A 100 0.96 -3.42 8.68
CA SER A 100 2.05 -3.63 9.65
C SER A 100 2.53 -5.09 9.74
N ALA A 101 1.69 -6.05 9.36
CA ALA A 101 2.07 -7.44 9.19
C ALA A 101 3.28 -7.65 8.26
N PHE A 102 3.49 -6.78 7.28
CA PHE A 102 4.62 -6.83 6.35
C PHE A 102 5.83 -6.00 6.79
N SER A 103 5.76 -5.26 7.89
CA SER A 103 6.88 -4.44 8.38
C SER A 103 7.98 -5.27 9.06
N GLN A 104 8.20 -6.50 8.61
CA GLN A 104 9.23 -7.40 9.09
C GLN A 104 10.60 -7.10 8.44
N TYR A 105 11.67 -7.50 9.12
CA TYR A 105 13.04 -7.28 8.64
C TYR A 105 13.26 -7.81 7.22
N SER A 106 12.77 -9.03 6.91
CA SER A 106 12.90 -9.66 5.59
C SER A 106 12.32 -8.79 4.48
N PHE A 107 11.15 -8.18 4.72
CA PHE A 107 10.53 -7.29 3.74
C PHE A 107 11.29 -5.96 3.61
N MET A 108 11.76 -5.38 4.72
CA MET A 108 12.59 -4.16 4.68
C MET A 108 13.90 -4.40 3.95
N GLU A 109 14.52 -5.54 4.12
CA GLU A 109 15.73 -5.96 3.39
C GLU A 109 15.44 -6.08 1.87
N SER A 110 14.27 -6.62 1.49
CA SER A 110 13.84 -6.66 0.10
C SER A 110 13.61 -5.27 -0.47
N LEU A 111 12.97 -4.38 0.27
CA LEU A 111 12.80 -2.98 -0.15
C LEU A 111 14.15 -2.26 -0.31
N ARG A 112 15.12 -2.53 0.56
CA ARG A 112 16.48 -2.00 0.42
C ARG A 112 17.08 -2.40 -0.92
N ARG A 113 16.95 -3.68 -1.31
CA ARG A 113 17.42 -4.16 -2.63
C ARG A 113 16.65 -3.50 -3.78
N PHE A 114 15.35 -3.27 -3.64
CA PHE A 114 14.56 -2.53 -4.62
C PHE A 114 15.13 -1.12 -4.84
N THR A 115 15.48 -0.40 -3.76
CA THR A 115 16.09 0.93 -3.88
C THR A 115 17.50 0.91 -4.48
N GLU A 116 18.24 -0.19 -4.36
CA GLU A 116 19.54 -0.35 -5.04
C GLU A 116 19.40 -0.57 -6.54
N VAL A 117 18.34 -1.28 -6.97
CA VAL A 117 18.03 -1.44 -8.39
C VAL A 117 17.54 -0.13 -9.02
N PHE A 118 16.83 0.69 -8.25
CA PHE A 118 16.28 1.97 -8.70
C PHE A 118 16.79 3.16 -7.84
N PRO A 119 18.07 3.52 -7.95
CA PRO A 119 18.70 4.48 -7.04
C PRO A 119 18.23 5.93 -7.21
N GLU A 120 17.59 6.27 -8.33
CA GLU A 120 17.01 7.60 -8.56
C GLU A 120 15.53 7.69 -8.14
N LEU A 121 14.98 6.61 -7.55
CA LEU A 121 13.62 6.56 -7.05
C LEU A 121 13.59 6.84 -5.54
N GLU A 122 12.94 7.92 -5.13
CA GLU A 122 12.65 8.19 -3.72
C GLU A 122 11.48 7.30 -3.27
N LEU A 123 11.74 6.32 -2.41
CA LEU A 123 10.71 5.46 -1.84
C LEU A 123 10.18 6.08 -0.54
N VAL A 124 8.86 6.28 -0.45
CA VAL A 124 8.17 6.71 0.78
C VAL A 124 7.25 5.60 1.24
N LEU A 125 7.58 5.03 2.39
CA LEU A 125 6.85 3.90 2.98
C LEU A 125 5.93 4.40 4.09
N GLY A 126 4.61 4.20 3.91
CA GLY A 126 3.61 4.24 4.97
C GLY A 126 3.37 2.82 5.52
N VAL A 127 3.08 2.72 6.81
CA VAL A 127 2.72 1.46 7.45
C VAL A 127 1.44 1.67 8.24
N SER A 128 0.34 1.06 7.79
CA SER A 128 -0.94 1.17 8.49
C SER A 128 -1.91 0.04 8.13
N ASP A 129 -2.73 -0.36 9.12
CA ASP A 129 -3.81 -1.33 8.94
C ASP A 129 -5.19 -0.67 8.72
N ARG A 130 -5.24 0.67 8.71
CA ARG A 130 -6.45 1.42 8.41
C ARG A 130 -6.75 1.47 6.92
N THR A 131 -7.99 1.69 6.57
CA THR A 131 -8.34 2.08 5.20
C THR A 131 -7.83 3.49 4.93
N VAL A 132 -7.04 3.65 3.86
CA VAL A 132 -6.46 4.94 3.44
C VAL A 132 -7.17 5.44 2.18
N ASP A 133 -7.32 6.75 2.07
CA ASP A 133 -7.73 7.39 0.82
C ASP A 133 -6.47 7.72 0.00
N LEU A 134 -6.20 6.89 -1.02
CA LEU A 134 -4.99 7.00 -1.82
C LEU A 134 -4.85 8.38 -2.48
N VAL A 135 -5.95 8.91 -2.98
CA VAL A 135 -5.95 10.19 -3.70
C VAL A 135 -5.74 11.36 -2.74
N ALA A 136 -6.50 11.39 -1.64
CA ALA A 136 -6.40 12.47 -0.66
C ALA A 136 -5.04 12.48 0.07
N GLU A 137 -4.46 11.28 0.30
CA GLU A 137 -3.18 11.14 1.01
C GLU A 137 -1.98 11.14 0.05
N GLY A 138 -2.22 11.17 -1.27
CA GLY A 138 -1.17 11.17 -2.30
C GLY A 138 -0.35 9.88 -2.30
N ILE A 139 -0.99 8.72 -2.03
CA ILE A 139 -0.37 7.40 -2.03
C ILE A 139 -0.51 6.80 -3.43
N ASP A 140 0.59 6.32 -4.01
CA ASP A 140 0.59 5.77 -5.37
C ASP A 140 0.00 4.36 -5.41
N CYS A 141 0.32 3.53 -4.41
CA CYS A 141 -0.29 2.21 -4.26
C CYS A 141 -0.26 1.71 -2.81
N VAL A 142 -1.15 0.76 -2.50
CA VAL A 142 -1.20 0.09 -1.20
C VAL A 142 -1.18 -1.42 -1.36
N LEU A 143 -0.45 -2.09 -0.49
CA LEU A 143 -0.49 -3.54 -0.35
C LEU A 143 -1.58 -3.90 0.67
N ARG A 144 -2.41 -4.91 0.36
CA ARG A 144 -3.48 -5.35 1.27
C ARG A 144 -3.62 -6.87 1.24
N ILE A 145 -4.09 -7.44 2.38
CA ILE A 145 -4.41 -8.86 2.54
C ILE A 145 -5.91 -8.99 2.77
N GLY A 146 -6.51 -9.97 2.11
CA GLY A 146 -7.91 -10.34 2.29
C GLY A 146 -8.85 -9.76 1.25
N ASP A 147 -10.13 -9.82 1.55
CA ASP A 147 -11.18 -9.38 0.64
C ASP A 147 -11.16 -7.86 0.51
N LEU A 148 -11.21 -7.41 -0.74
CA LEU A 148 -11.21 -6.00 -1.05
C LEU A 148 -12.66 -5.53 -1.19
N PRO A 149 -13.04 -4.43 -0.56
CA PRO A 149 -14.35 -3.82 -0.78
C PRO A 149 -14.46 -3.33 -2.22
N ASP A 150 -15.67 -3.32 -2.75
CA ASP A 150 -15.96 -2.69 -4.03
C ASP A 150 -15.48 -1.24 -4.01
N SER A 151 -14.55 -0.93 -4.88
CA SER A 151 -13.94 0.40 -4.98
C SER A 151 -13.64 0.75 -6.44
N SER A 152 -13.43 2.03 -6.71
CA SER A 152 -12.95 2.52 -8.01
C SER A 152 -11.48 2.21 -8.27
N MET A 153 -10.79 1.59 -7.30
CA MET A 153 -9.38 1.21 -7.41
C MET A 153 -9.19 -0.04 -8.27
N VAL A 154 -8.04 -0.12 -8.91
CA VAL A 154 -7.58 -1.35 -9.56
C VAL A 154 -6.86 -2.20 -8.55
N ALA A 155 -7.21 -3.48 -8.50
CA ALA A 155 -6.51 -4.49 -7.72
C ALA A 155 -5.64 -5.36 -8.63
N ARG A 156 -4.35 -5.49 -8.32
CA ARG A 156 -3.45 -6.44 -8.98
C ARG A 156 -3.02 -7.48 -7.96
N GLU A 157 -3.46 -8.70 -8.17
CA GLU A 157 -3.12 -9.83 -7.30
C GLU A 157 -1.65 -10.18 -7.46
N ILE A 158 -0.95 -10.40 -6.33
CA ILE A 158 0.43 -10.86 -6.30
C ILE A 158 0.57 -12.29 -5.80
N GLY A 159 -0.44 -12.79 -5.10
CA GLY A 159 -0.50 -14.15 -4.57
C GLY A 159 -1.47 -14.27 -3.40
N THR A 160 -1.30 -15.32 -2.60
CA THR A 160 -2.10 -15.55 -1.40
C THR A 160 -1.23 -15.81 -0.18
N ALA A 161 -1.65 -15.28 0.98
CA ALA A 161 -1.04 -15.53 2.27
C ALA A 161 -1.75 -16.69 2.99
N ILE A 162 -0.99 -17.64 3.49
CA ILE A 162 -1.50 -18.71 4.34
C ILE A 162 -1.80 -18.12 5.72
N MET A 163 -3.00 -18.40 6.23
CA MET A 163 -3.45 -17.97 7.56
C MET A 163 -3.21 -19.07 8.58
N VAL A 164 -2.79 -18.71 9.78
CA VAL A 164 -2.55 -19.64 10.88
C VAL A 164 -3.24 -19.18 12.15
N THR A 165 -3.62 -20.15 12.99
CA THR A 165 -4.14 -19.91 14.34
C THR A 165 -3.05 -20.28 15.34
N CYS A 166 -2.65 -19.36 16.22
CA CYS A 166 -1.53 -19.59 17.13
C CYS A 166 -1.71 -18.89 18.48
N ALA A 167 -0.96 -19.33 19.47
CA ALA A 167 -0.88 -18.73 20.81
C ALA A 167 0.51 -18.97 21.41
N SER A 168 0.86 -18.25 22.49
CA SER A 168 2.11 -18.53 23.20
C SER A 168 2.05 -19.88 23.93
N PRO A 169 3.17 -20.61 24.01
CA PRO A 169 3.25 -21.86 24.79
C PRO A 169 2.82 -21.69 26.26
N ALA A 170 3.13 -20.54 26.86
CA ALA A 170 2.72 -20.23 28.23
C ALA A 170 1.19 -20.20 28.39
N TYR A 171 0.49 -19.56 27.42
CA TYR A 171 -0.98 -19.57 27.40
C TYR A 171 -1.54 -20.99 27.20
N LEU A 172 -0.99 -21.75 26.27
CA LEU A 172 -1.42 -23.11 25.97
C LEU A 172 -1.17 -24.07 27.15
N HIS A 173 -0.08 -23.87 27.88
CA HIS A 173 0.19 -24.65 29.09
C HIS A 173 -0.84 -24.36 30.20
N ALA A 174 -1.24 -23.11 30.37
CA ALA A 174 -2.20 -22.71 31.41
C ALA A 174 -3.64 -23.04 31.07
N CYS A 175 -4.04 -22.97 29.79
CA CYS A 175 -5.45 -23.09 29.37
C CYS A 175 -5.75 -24.36 28.57
N GLY A 176 -4.73 -25.18 28.24
CA GLY A 176 -4.81 -26.28 27.30
C GLY A 176 -4.64 -25.81 25.86
N ALA A 177 -4.35 -26.75 24.96
CA ALA A 177 -4.31 -26.47 23.51
C ALA A 177 -5.67 -26.95 22.90
N PRO A 178 -6.35 -26.07 22.11
CA PRO A 178 -7.58 -26.51 21.44
C PRO A 178 -7.26 -27.56 20.37
N SER A 179 -7.97 -28.67 20.39
CA SER A 179 -7.85 -29.74 19.39
C SER A 179 -8.99 -29.72 18.38
N THR A 180 -10.10 -29.09 18.72
CA THR A 180 -11.29 -28.93 17.87
C THR A 180 -11.73 -27.44 17.86
N LEU A 181 -12.54 -27.08 16.87
CA LEU A 181 -13.14 -25.73 16.82
C LEU A 181 -14.08 -25.49 18.01
N HIS A 182 -14.66 -26.53 18.56
CA HIS A 182 -15.54 -26.41 19.73
C HIS A 182 -14.77 -25.94 20.98
N ASP A 183 -13.52 -26.35 21.12
CA ASP A 183 -12.68 -26.01 22.28
C ASP A 183 -12.42 -24.51 22.36
N LEU A 184 -12.47 -23.80 21.23
CA LEU A 184 -12.32 -22.33 21.19
C LEU A 184 -13.31 -21.58 22.09
N LYS A 185 -14.45 -22.16 22.40
CA LYS A 185 -15.42 -21.60 23.36
C LYS A 185 -14.87 -21.45 24.77
N GLY A 186 -13.89 -22.27 25.13
CA GLY A 186 -13.19 -22.22 26.40
C GLY A 186 -11.95 -21.33 26.41
N HIS A 187 -11.57 -20.78 25.24
CA HIS A 187 -10.37 -19.98 25.09
C HIS A 187 -10.65 -18.50 24.92
N ARG A 188 -9.70 -17.67 25.37
CA ARG A 188 -9.66 -16.25 25.04
C ARG A 188 -9.10 -16.08 23.63
N CYS A 189 -9.83 -15.39 22.79
CA CYS A 189 -9.42 -15.06 21.43
C CYS A 189 -9.24 -13.56 21.32
N VAL A 190 -8.12 -13.11 20.83
CA VAL A 190 -7.87 -11.68 20.55
C VAL A 190 -8.67 -11.29 19.31
N SER A 191 -9.44 -10.22 19.36
CA SER A 191 -10.19 -9.73 18.22
C SER A 191 -9.35 -8.75 17.40
N PHE A 192 -9.38 -8.88 16.08
CA PHE A 192 -8.83 -7.90 15.16
C PHE A 192 -9.95 -7.02 14.62
N LEU A 193 -9.81 -5.70 14.73
CA LEU A 193 -10.81 -4.74 14.28
C LEU A 193 -10.58 -4.36 12.82
N SER A 194 -11.64 -4.38 12.03
CA SER A 194 -11.61 -3.90 10.64
C SER A 194 -11.19 -2.44 10.57
N GLY A 195 -10.22 -2.11 9.73
CA GLY A 195 -9.79 -0.74 9.48
C GLY A 195 -10.86 0.17 8.87
N GLN A 196 -11.93 -0.41 8.32
CA GLN A 196 -13.05 0.31 7.72
C GLN A 196 -14.21 0.50 8.71
N SER A 197 -14.66 -0.57 9.36
CA SER A 197 -15.86 -0.56 10.18
C SER A 197 -15.60 -0.44 11.68
N ASN A 198 -14.37 -0.58 12.11
CA ASN A 198 -13.94 -0.68 13.52
C ASN A 198 -14.69 -1.78 14.28
N ARG A 199 -15.13 -2.84 13.58
CA ARG A 199 -15.80 -4.00 14.17
C ARG A 199 -14.87 -5.21 14.14
N PRO A 200 -14.97 -6.17 15.09
CA PRO A 200 -14.22 -7.41 15.06
C PRO A 200 -14.44 -8.16 13.75
N LEU A 201 -13.34 -8.60 13.14
CA LEU A 201 -13.39 -9.48 11.99
C LEU A 201 -13.61 -10.92 12.45
N PRO A 202 -14.45 -11.70 11.76
CA PRO A 202 -14.59 -13.12 12.05
C PRO A 202 -13.29 -13.85 11.68
N TRP A 203 -12.99 -14.90 12.43
CA TRP A 203 -12.04 -15.92 12.03
C TRP A 203 -12.71 -16.88 11.06
N HIS A 204 -11.91 -17.57 10.29
CA HIS A 204 -12.39 -18.56 9.35
C HIS A 204 -11.65 -19.87 9.58
N PHE A 205 -12.30 -20.99 9.38
CA PHE A 205 -11.70 -22.31 9.46
C PHE A 205 -12.19 -23.19 8.32
N SER A 206 -11.34 -24.06 7.81
CA SER A 206 -11.72 -25.04 6.80
C SER A 206 -12.07 -26.37 7.48
N VAL A 207 -13.30 -26.84 7.27
CA VAL A 207 -13.76 -28.17 7.70
C VAL A 207 -14.37 -28.87 6.50
N ASP A 208 -13.86 -30.00 6.10
CA ASP A 208 -14.30 -30.76 4.92
C ASP A 208 -14.33 -29.88 3.64
N GLY A 209 -13.38 -28.94 3.51
CA GLY A 209 -13.28 -28.00 2.38
C GLY A 209 -14.31 -26.85 2.41
N GLN A 210 -15.15 -26.78 3.43
CA GLN A 210 -16.10 -25.66 3.62
C GLN A 210 -15.54 -24.63 4.59
N ASP A 211 -15.91 -23.36 4.36
CA ASP A 211 -15.51 -22.23 5.22
C ASP A 211 -16.49 -22.09 6.39
N HIS A 212 -15.95 -22.12 7.60
CA HIS A 212 -16.70 -21.99 8.84
C HIS A 212 -16.27 -20.72 9.57
N PRO A 213 -17.12 -19.66 9.58
CA PRO A 213 -16.82 -18.44 10.30
C PRO A 213 -16.94 -18.67 11.82
N HIS A 214 -16.04 -18.07 12.58
CA HIS A 214 -16.02 -18.09 14.04
C HIS A 214 -15.86 -16.66 14.57
N ALA A 215 -16.74 -16.23 15.44
CA ALA A 215 -16.64 -14.94 16.11
C ALA A 215 -15.66 -15.06 17.29
N PRO A 216 -14.47 -14.41 17.25
CA PRO A 216 -13.53 -14.48 18.35
C PRO A 216 -14.12 -13.84 19.59
N GLN A 217 -13.99 -14.54 20.73
CA GLN A 217 -14.46 -14.06 22.03
C GLN A 217 -13.27 -13.89 22.98
N GLY A 218 -13.13 -12.71 23.55
CA GLY A 218 -12.03 -12.39 24.47
C GLY A 218 -12.13 -10.99 25.04
N GLY A 219 -11.19 -10.68 25.94
CA GLY A 219 -11.17 -9.40 26.66
C GLY A 219 -10.44 -8.27 25.96
N ILE A 220 -9.84 -8.51 24.77
CA ILE A 220 -9.03 -7.52 24.05
C ILE A 220 -9.35 -7.51 22.55
N ALA A 221 -9.39 -6.31 21.98
CA ALA A 221 -9.50 -6.09 20.55
C ALA A 221 -8.48 -5.04 20.13
N VAL A 222 -7.83 -5.24 18.99
CA VAL A 222 -6.80 -4.37 18.42
C VAL A 222 -7.06 -4.10 16.94
N ASN A 223 -6.53 -3.02 16.42
CA ASN A 223 -6.71 -2.59 15.03
C ASN A 223 -5.37 -2.47 14.27
N GLU A 224 -4.32 -3.09 14.81
CA GLU A 224 -2.97 -3.04 14.24
C GLU A 224 -2.34 -4.44 14.33
N SER A 225 -1.78 -4.91 13.21
CA SER A 225 -1.37 -6.31 13.04
C SER A 225 -0.20 -6.72 13.95
N ASN A 226 0.78 -5.83 14.18
CA ASN A 226 1.87 -6.18 15.08
C ASN A 226 1.40 -6.25 16.54
N ALA A 227 0.55 -5.30 16.98
CA ALA A 227 -0.06 -5.35 18.30
C ALA A 227 -0.90 -6.62 18.48
N TYR A 228 -1.59 -7.06 17.43
CA TYR A 228 -2.36 -8.30 17.42
C TYR A 228 -1.49 -9.51 17.70
N VAL A 229 -0.36 -9.63 17.01
CA VAL A 229 0.62 -10.71 17.24
C VAL A 229 1.25 -10.61 18.62
N GLN A 230 1.62 -9.40 19.06
CA GLN A 230 2.20 -9.18 20.40
C GLN A 230 1.25 -9.57 21.52
N CYS A 231 -0.07 -9.42 21.34
CA CYS A 231 -1.06 -9.92 22.29
C CYS A 231 -0.95 -11.45 22.47
N ALA A 232 -0.77 -12.20 21.38
CA ALA A 232 -0.60 -13.65 21.47
C ALA A 232 0.70 -14.03 22.18
N VAL A 233 1.82 -13.37 21.83
CA VAL A 233 3.14 -13.57 22.48
C VAL A 233 3.05 -13.29 23.99
N ALA A 234 2.38 -12.21 24.38
CA ALA A 234 2.16 -11.82 25.76
C ALA A 234 1.15 -12.71 26.52
N GLY A 235 0.53 -13.69 25.85
CA GLY A 235 -0.37 -14.64 26.49
C GLY A 235 -1.80 -14.13 26.73
N PHE A 236 -2.26 -13.10 25.99
CA PHE A 236 -3.65 -12.65 26.07
C PHE A 236 -4.65 -13.69 25.55
N GLY A 237 -4.20 -14.58 24.67
CA GLY A 237 -5.03 -15.61 24.09
C GLY A 237 -4.56 -16.09 22.72
N ILE A 238 -5.48 -16.67 21.97
CA ILE A 238 -5.26 -17.18 20.63
C ILE A 238 -5.48 -16.05 19.62
N VAL A 239 -4.72 -16.06 18.52
CA VAL A 239 -4.88 -15.18 17.36
C VAL A 239 -5.00 -15.99 16.09
N GLN A 240 -5.65 -15.44 15.05
CA GLN A 240 -5.60 -15.96 13.70
C GLN A 240 -5.01 -14.88 12.78
N ALA A 241 -3.80 -15.11 12.27
CA ALA A 241 -3.01 -14.13 11.57
C ALA A 241 -2.40 -14.70 10.28
N PRO A 242 -1.98 -13.85 9.32
CA PRO A 242 -1.15 -14.31 8.22
C PRO A 242 0.14 -14.94 8.75
N GLY A 243 0.53 -16.10 8.20
CA GLY A 243 1.75 -16.79 8.59
C GLY A 243 3.00 -15.92 8.48
N ILE A 244 3.02 -15.04 7.49
CA ILE A 244 4.07 -14.02 7.29
C ILE A 244 4.28 -13.15 8.55
N ALA A 245 3.18 -12.77 9.23
CA ALA A 245 3.26 -11.88 10.40
C ALA A 245 3.80 -12.60 11.65
N VAL A 246 3.67 -13.91 11.72
CA VAL A 246 4.02 -14.73 12.90
C VAL A 246 5.21 -15.66 12.65
N GLU A 247 5.78 -15.66 11.45
CA GLU A 247 6.83 -16.57 11.00
C GLU A 247 8.02 -16.64 11.95
N THR A 248 8.53 -15.47 12.37
CA THR A 248 9.67 -15.37 13.28
C THR A 248 9.35 -15.92 14.67
N PHE A 249 8.15 -15.68 15.18
CA PHE A 249 7.70 -16.15 16.47
C PHE A 249 7.40 -17.65 16.50
N LEU A 250 6.92 -18.20 15.38
CA LEU A 250 6.76 -19.64 15.22
C LEU A 250 8.13 -20.34 15.14
N ALA A 251 9.08 -19.74 14.44
CA ALA A 251 10.44 -20.28 14.31
C ALA A 251 11.23 -20.20 15.62
N SER A 252 11.04 -19.18 16.43
CA SER A 252 11.69 -19.04 17.76
C SER A 252 10.99 -19.84 18.84
N GLY A 253 9.77 -20.33 18.61
CA GLY A 253 8.96 -21.04 19.61
C GLY A 253 8.24 -20.11 20.59
N GLU A 254 8.22 -18.80 20.37
CA GLU A 254 7.44 -17.84 21.16
C GLU A 254 5.95 -17.98 20.90
N LEU A 255 5.58 -18.47 19.72
CA LEU A 255 4.23 -18.89 19.36
C LEU A 255 4.23 -20.35 18.89
N ALA A 256 3.14 -21.05 19.16
CA ALA A 256 2.87 -22.39 18.65
C ALA A 256 1.56 -22.37 17.86
N GLU A 257 1.56 -23.01 16.71
CA GLU A 257 0.35 -23.19 15.91
C GLU A 257 -0.61 -24.18 16.58
N VAL A 258 -1.89 -23.89 16.51
CA VAL A 258 -2.98 -24.75 16.96
C VAL A 258 -4.00 -24.90 15.83
N LEU A 259 -4.79 -25.96 15.85
CA LEU A 259 -5.82 -26.25 14.85
C LEU A 259 -5.27 -26.28 13.42
N GLU A 260 -4.05 -26.80 13.24
CA GLU A 260 -3.36 -26.84 11.93
C GLU A 260 -4.19 -27.55 10.85
N GLY A 261 -4.93 -28.61 11.21
CA GLY A 261 -5.84 -29.31 10.29
C GLY A 261 -7.06 -28.51 9.85
N HIS A 262 -7.28 -27.33 10.43
CA HIS A 262 -8.42 -26.45 10.15
C HIS A 262 -7.99 -25.07 9.65
N ARG A 263 -6.79 -24.95 9.09
CA ARG A 263 -6.33 -23.67 8.52
C ARG A 263 -7.38 -23.09 7.57
N PRO A 264 -7.66 -21.79 7.64
CA PRO A 264 -8.58 -21.16 6.70
C PRO A 264 -8.03 -21.21 5.27
N ARG A 265 -8.88 -20.93 4.29
CA ARG A 265 -8.41 -20.70 2.91
C ARG A 265 -7.40 -19.56 2.90
N PRO A 266 -6.33 -19.67 2.10
CA PRO A 266 -5.39 -18.58 1.93
C PRO A 266 -6.09 -17.29 1.52
N ARG A 267 -5.60 -16.15 2.00
CA ARG A 267 -6.15 -14.84 1.73
C ARG A 267 -5.39 -14.15 0.61
N LEU A 268 -6.09 -13.52 -0.32
CA LEU A 268 -5.49 -12.76 -1.41
C LEU A 268 -4.57 -11.67 -0.86
N VAL A 269 -3.43 -11.50 -1.53
CA VAL A 269 -2.51 -10.37 -1.34
C VAL A 269 -2.50 -9.57 -2.63
N SER A 270 -2.91 -8.32 -2.54
CA SER A 270 -3.11 -7.47 -3.72
C SER A 270 -2.50 -6.09 -3.53
N VAL A 271 -2.03 -5.51 -4.62
CA VAL A 271 -1.65 -4.10 -4.71
C VAL A 271 -2.81 -3.33 -5.32
N LEU A 272 -3.27 -2.29 -4.61
CA LEU A 272 -4.35 -1.41 -5.05
C LEU A 272 -3.78 -0.06 -5.47
N TYR A 273 -4.31 0.52 -6.56
CA TYR A 273 -3.93 1.84 -7.05
C TYR A 273 -5.09 2.55 -7.75
N PRO A 274 -5.08 3.92 -7.86
CA PRO A 274 -6.28 4.71 -8.19
C PRO A 274 -6.75 4.65 -9.66
N SER A 275 -5.92 4.21 -10.62
CA SER A 275 -6.25 4.38 -12.04
C SER A 275 -6.24 3.08 -12.82
N ARG A 276 -7.27 2.90 -13.68
CA ARG A 276 -7.35 1.78 -14.63
C ARG A 276 -6.61 2.03 -15.95
N THR A 277 -6.38 3.29 -16.29
CA THR A 277 -5.97 3.66 -17.65
C THR A 277 -4.45 3.69 -17.83
N HIS A 278 -3.70 4.10 -16.81
CA HIS A 278 -2.24 4.18 -16.87
C HIS A 278 -1.64 3.91 -15.51
N LEU A 279 -1.01 2.74 -15.37
CA LEU A 279 -0.19 2.45 -14.22
C LEU A 279 1.12 3.24 -14.30
N ALA A 280 1.47 3.96 -13.26
CA ALA A 280 2.76 4.66 -13.21
C ALA A 280 3.90 3.63 -13.27
N PRO A 281 4.95 3.85 -14.08
CA PRO A 281 6.04 2.87 -14.28
C PRO A 281 6.68 2.39 -12.97
N GLN A 282 6.80 3.28 -11.98
CA GLN A 282 7.35 2.95 -10.67
C GLN A 282 6.43 2.01 -9.86
N VAL A 283 5.11 2.13 -10.01
CA VAL A 283 4.14 1.21 -9.39
C VAL A 283 4.19 -0.15 -10.09
N ASP A 284 4.30 -0.18 -11.43
CA ASP A 284 4.43 -1.42 -12.21
C ASP A 284 5.69 -2.19 -11.81
N ALA A 285 6.83 -1.51 -11.76
CA ALA A 285 8.09 -2.09 -11.32
C ALA A 285 8.04 -2.62 -9.87
N PHE A 286 7.35 -1.89 -8.99
CA PHE A 286 7.17 -2.33 -7.60
C PHE A 286 6.28 -3.59 -7.50
N VAL A 287 5.19 -3.65 -8.27
CA VAL A 287 4.33 -4.84 -8.32
C VAL A 287 5.08 -6.05 -8.88
N ASP A 288 5.85 -5.87 -9.95
CA ASP A 288 6.66 -6.95 -10.52
C ASP A 288 7.73 -7.41 -9.53
N TRP A 289 8.38 -6.47 -8.82
CA TRP A 289 9.31 -6.77 -7.73
C TRP A 289 8.65 -7.62 -6.63
N LEU A 290 7.45 -7.24 -6.20
CA LEU A 290 6.74 -8.02 -5.18
C LEU A 290 6.42 -9.44 -5.66
N LYS A 291 5.95 -9.61 -6.90
CA LYS A 291 5.64 -10.93 -7.48
C LYS A 291 6.87 -11.85 -7.50
N GLU A 292 8.03 -11.29 -7.79
CA GLU A 292 9.29 -12.06 -7.86
C GLU A 292 9.80 -12.41 -6.46
N HIS A 293 9.74 -11.47 -5.52
CA HIS A 293 10.46 -11.58 -4.25
C HIS A 293 9.62 -12.14 -3.09
N PHE A 294 8.31 -11.89 -3.05
CA PHE A 294 7.45 -12.38 -1.97
C PHE A 294 7.49 -13.91 -1.80
N PRO A 295 7.38 -14.72 -2.87
CA PRO A 295 7.47 -16.17 -2.74
C PRO A 295 8.83 -16.66 -2.19
N VAL A 296 9.88 -15.92 -2.54
CA VAL A 296 11.25 -16.24 -2.08
C VAL A 296 11.45 -15.85 -0.61
N LEU A 297 10.88 -14.71 -0.19
CA LEU A 297 10.95 -14.24 1.19
C LEU A 297 10.16 -15.12 2.15
N HIS A 298 9.00 -15.61 1.72
CA HIS A 298 8.04 -16.33 2.56
C HIS A 298 7.59 -17.66 1.93
N PRO A 299 8.51 -18.56 1.58
CA PRO A 299 8.21 -19.77 0.79
C PRO A 299 7.23 -20.71 1.48
N LYS A 300 7.11 -20.62 2.82
CA LYS A 300 6.21 -21.43 3.63
C LYS A 300 4.81 -20.80 3.79
N TRP A 301 4.72 -19.48 3.66
CA TRP A 301 3.54 -18.71 4.06
C TRP A 301 2.90 -17.91 2.94
N PHE A 302 3.49 -17.97 1.74
CA PHE A 302 2.99 -17.26 0.57
C PHE A 302 2.94 -18.19 -0.65
N ILE A 303 1.85 -18.13 -1.39
CA ILE A 303 1.64 -18.87 -2.66
C ILE A 303 1.56 -17.83 -3.77
N ALA A 304 2.47 -17.91 -4.74
CA ALA A 304 2.46 -17.07 -5.94
C ALA A 304 1.32 -17.43 -6.88
N HIS A 305 0.84 -16.43 -7.64
CA HIS A 305 -0.16 -16.59 -8.71
C HIS A 305 0.42 -16.20 -10.04
#